data_5b464da63d221fcc3f0d8c75ec62859a
#
_entry.id   5b464da63d221fcc3f0d8c75ec62859a
#
_cell.length_a   1.000
_cell.length_b   1.000
_cell.length_c   1.000
_cell.angle_alpha   90.00
_cell.angle_beta   90.00
_cell.angle_gamma   90.00
#
_symmetry.space_group_name_H-M   'P 1'
#
loop_
_entity.id
_entity.type
_entity.pdbx_description
1 polymer ?
#
loop_
_entity_poly.entity_id
_entity_poly.type
_entity_poly.pdbx_seq_one_letter_code
_entity_poly.pdbx_strand_id
1 'polypeptide(L)'
;MIRSQWDKFKQGLNIGFIRTDNRLVVDIEECKIAEPALSDEIKRVRAHPPPKGGLKVVLRIPPEGWDVPTDSFFQNNFLLLPELVEVVGGILQGSGARFLVDVYCGVGFFSIELAHLVERYVGVELDALAIKAARRNAAAHGRTNGEFVAGAAEQLLPDLLSRFPPGQTAVLLDPPRKGCRPELVETLRQVRPARIIYVSCHPATMVRDLKLLCADRTFEVAGVTPCDMFPQTQHVECVADLASAPPLPDG
;
A
#
# COMPACT_ATOMS: atom_id res chain seq x y z
N MET A 1 -9.42 -11.30 -7.34
CA MET A 1 -10.45 -11.82 -6.41
C MET A 1 -11.49 -12.58 -7.18
N ILE A 2 -11.73 -13.85 -6.82
CA ILE A 2 -12.78 -14.68 -7.41
C ILE A 2 -14.07 -14.50 -6.61
N ARG A 3 -15.18 -14.49 -7.33
CA ARG A 3 -16.52 -14.41 -6.79
C ARG A 3 -17.35 -15.59 -7.29
N SER A 4 -18.39 -15.92 -6.59
CA SER A 4 -19.44 -16.79 -7.07
C SER A 4 -20.77 -16.05 -7.16
N GLN A 5 -21.57 -16.40 -8.15
CA GLN A 5 -22.90 -15.86 -8.37
C GLN A 5 -23.82 -16.98 -8.89
N TRP A 6 -25.00 -17.11 -8.30
CA TRP A 6 -26.00 -18.06 -8.78
C TRP A 6 -26.58 -17.58 -10.12
N ASP A 7 -26.43 -18.41 -11.13
CA ASP A 7 -27.04 -18.19 -12.46
C ASP A 7 -28.38 -18.94 -12.52
N LYS A 8 -29.46 -18.16 -12.58
CA LYS A 8 -30.82 -18.72 -12.64
C LYS A 8 -31.12 -19.46 -13.94
N PHE A 9 -30.45 -19.10 -15.04
CA PHE A 9 -30.64 -19.72 -16.35
C PHE A 9 -29.90 -21.06 -16.45
N LYS A 10 -28.65 -21.09 -15.97
CA LYS A 10 -27.85 -22.31 -15.93
C LYS A 10 -28.21 -23.22 -14.76
N GLN A 11 -29.00 -22.76 -13.80
CA GLN A 11 -29.30 -23.46 -12.55
C GLN A 11 -28.00 -23.87 -11.80
N GLY A 12 -26.98 -23.04 -11.87
CA GLY A 12 -25.65 -23.32 -11.33
C GLY A 12 -24.91 -22.08 -10.85
N LEU A 13 -23.69 -22.28 -10.29
CA LEU A 13 -22.83 -21.19 -9.88
C LEU A 13 -21.88 -20.79 -11.01
N ASN A 14 -21.87 -19.51 -11.36
CA ASN A 14 -20.76 -18.87 -12.05
C ASN A 14 -19.66 -18.62 -11.02
N ILE A 15 -18.44 -19.05 -11.30
CA ILE A 15 -17.26 -18.85 -10.44
C ILE A 15 -16.17 -18.19 -11.28
N GLY A 16 -15.78 -16.97 -10.90
CA GLY A 16 -14.81 -16.23 -11.67
C GLY A 16 -14.70 -14.76 -11.28
N PHE A 17 -14.47 -13.89 -12.25
CA PHE A 17 -14.26 -12.46 -12.02
C PHE A 17 -15.54 -11.65 -12.22
N ILE A 18 -15.66 -10.57 -11.44
CA ILE A 18 -16.74 -9.60 -11.65
C ILE A 18 -16.47 -8.83 -12.95
N ARG A 19 -17.51 -8.66 -13.78
CA ARG A 19 -17.47 -7.78 -14.92
C ARG A 19 -17.22 -6.33 -14.52
N THR A 20 -16.79 -5.53 -15.46
CA THR A 20 -16.53 -4.09 -15.27
C THR A 20 -17.77 -3.30 -14.81
N ASP A 21 -18.98 -3.79 -15.11
CA ASP A 21 -20.24 -3.21 -14.64
C ASP A 21 -20.61 -3.58 -13.19
N ASN A 22 -19.78 -4.41 -12.52
CA ASN A 22 -19.95 -4.90 -11.16
C ASN A 22 -21.26 -5.69 -10.89
N ARG A 23 -21.94 -6.16 -11.94
CA ARG A 23 -23.27 -6.82 -11.81
C ARG A 23 -23.22 -8.33 -11.96
N LEU A 24 -22.33 -8.83 -12.79
CA LEU A 24 -22.27 -10.23 -13.14
C LEU A 24 -20.88 -10.80 -12.90
N VAL A 25 -20.83 -12.08 -12.53
CA VAL A 25 -19.61 -12.87 -12.48
C VAL A 25 -19.42 -13.58 -13.81
N VAL A 26 -18.28 -13.32 -14.45
CA VAL A 26 -17.84 -14.08 -15.65
C VAL A 26 -17.34 -15.42 -15.16
N ASP A 27 -17.98 -16.48 -15.65
CA ASP A 27 -17.60 -17.85 -15.33
C ASP A 27 -16.31 -18.21 -16.06
N ILE A 28 -15.31 -18.69 -15.32
CA ILE A 28 -14.01 -19.08 -15.89
C ILE A 28 -13.55 -20.43 -15.35
N GLU A 29 -12.89 -21.21 -16.15
CA GLU A 29 -12.25 -22.47 -15.75
C GLU A 29 -10.81 -22.25 -15.29
N GLU A 30 -10.13 -21.31 -15.92
CA GLU A 30 -8.76 -20.91 -15.62
C GLU A 30 -8.53 -19.43 -15.92
N CYS A 31 -7.44 -18.87 -15.39
CA CYS A 31 -6.98 -17.52 -15.72
C CYS A 31 -5.67 -17.63 -16.52
N LYS A 32 -5.70 -17.24 -17.80
CA LYS A 32 -4.54 -17.36 -18.71
C LYS A 32 -3.36 -16.45 -18.36
N ILE A 33 -3.58 -15.41 -17.55
CA ILE A 33 -2.56 -14.44 -17.15
C ILE A 33 -2.18 -14.58 -15.67
N ALA A 34 -2.75 -15.55 -14.96
CA ALA A 34 -2.40 -15.81 -13.57
C ALA A 34 -1.42 -16.98 -13.46
N GLU A 35 -0.69 -17.01 -12.35
CA GLU A 35 0.13 -18.15 -11.98
C GLU A 35 -0.67 -19.46 -12.02
N PRO A 36 -0.10 -20.57 -12.52
CA PRO A 36 -0.80 -21.86 -12.64
C PRO A 36 -1.46 -22.30 -11.33
N ALA A 37 -0.81 -22.11 -10.19
CA ALA A 37 -1.35 -22.45 -8.88
C ALA A 37 -2.66 -21.71 -8.55
N LEU A 38 -2.88 -20.50 -9.07
CA LEU A 38 -4.15 -19.79 -8.92
C LEU A 38 -5.26 -20.43 -9.76
N SER A 39 -4.93 -20.95 -10.95
CA SER A 39 -5.88 -21.71 -11.78
C SER A 39 -6.27 -23.05 -11.13
N ASP A 40 -5.34 -23.71 -10.47
CA ASP A 40 -5.64 -24.93 -9.72
C ASP A 40 -6.54 -24.66 -8.51
N GLU A 41 -6.37 -23.53 -7.85
CA GLU A 41 -7.30 -23.11 -6.80
C GLU A 41 -8.71 -22.81 -7.34
N ILE A 42 -8.83 -22.23 -8.53
CA ILE A 42 -10.13 -22.07 -9.22
C ILE A 42 -10.80 -23.45 -9.42
N LYS A 43 -10.04 -24.43 -9.91
CA LYS A 43 -10.55 -25.80 -10.09
C LYS A 43 -10.99 -26.43 -8.77
N ARG A 44 -10.20 -26.23 -7.70
CA ARG A 44 -10.54 -26.70 -6.34
C ARG A 44 -11.85 -26.10 -5.85
N VAL A 45 -12.03 -24.79 -5.99
CA VAL A 45 -13.27 -24.07 -5.61
C VAL A 45 -14.45 -24.57 -6.42
N ARG A 46 -14.26 -24.91 -7.71
CA ARG A 46 -15.31 -25.49 -8.56
C ARG A 46 -15.70 -26.88 -8.14
N ALA A 47 -14.75 -27.71 -7.74
CA ALA A 47 -15.02 -29.07 -7.26
C ALA A 47 -15.80 -29.08 -5.94
N HIS A 48 -15.60 -28.04 -5.11
CA HIS A 48 -16.28 -27.89 -3.82
C HIS A 48 -16.92 -26.50 -3.74
N PRO A 49 -18.00 -26.25 -4.51
CA PRO A 49 -18.58 -24.92 -4.58
C PRO A 49 -19.20 -24.50 -3.25
N PRO A 50 -19.13 -23.23 -2.90
CA PRO A 50 -19.77 -22.72 -1.70
C PRO A 50 -21.31 -22.85 -1.80
N PRO A 51 -22.03 -22.88 -0.69
CA PRO A 51 -23.48 -22.86 -0.69
C PRO A 51 -24.01 -21.60 -1.38
N LYS A 52 -25.25 -21.65 -1.87
CA LYS A 52 -25.94 -20.50 -2.48
C LYS A 52 -25.83 -19.28 -1.55
N GLY A 53 -25.23 -18.18 -2.02
CA GLY A 53 -25.18 -16.96 -1.24
C GLY A 53 -23.87 -16.17 -1.31
N GLY A 54 -22.92 -16.63 -2.06
CA GLY A 54 -21.78 -15.81 -2.44
C GLY A 54 -20.47 -16.13 -1.74
N LEU A 55 -19.53 -16.55 -2.55
CA LEU A 55 -18.14 -16.70 -2.22
C LEU A 55 -17.41 -15.40 -2.56
N LYS A 56 -16.62 -14.93 -1.62
CA LYS A 56 -15.55 -13.99 -1.88
C LYS A 56 -14.25 -14.70 -1.54
N VAL A 57 -13.55 -15.21 -2.55
CA VAL A 57 -12.22 -15.78 -2.35
C VAL A 57 -11.19 -14.83 -2.95
N VAL A 58 -10.28 -14.40 -2.12
CA VAL A 58 -9.06 -13.74 -2.58
C VAL A 58 -8.05 -14.85 -2.85
N LEU A 59 -7.81 -15.11 -4.12
CA LEU A 59 -6.69 -15.97 -4.51
C LEU A 59 -5.45 -15.10 -4.57
N ARG A 60 -4.47 -15.45 -3.78
CA ARG A 60 -3.17 -14.80 -3.72
C ARG A 60 -2.12 -15.84 -3.36
N ILE A 61 -1.00 -15.77 -4.05
CA ILE A 61 0.23 -16.42 -3.63
C ILE A 61 1.07 -15.31 -3.00
N PRO A 62 1.27 -15.31 -1.68
CA PRO A 62 2.18 -14.34 -1.08
C PRO A 62 3.60 -14.61 -1.60
N PRO A 63 4.47 -13.58 -1.71
CA PRO A 63 5.88 -13.82 -1.99
C PRO A 63 6.50 -14.70 -0.91
N GLU A 64 7.53 -15.44 -1.30
CA GLU A 64 8.28 -16.27 -0.35
C GLU A 64 8.81 -15.42 0.81
N GLY A 65 8.67 -15.93 2.02
CA GLY A 65 9.11 -15.24 3.23
C GLY A 65 8.13 -14.20 3.78
N TRP A 66 6.97 -13.95 3.12
CA TRP A 66 5.98 -12.99 3.57
C TRP A 66 4.71 -13.66 4.11
N ASP A 67 4.31 -13.27 5.30
CA ASP A 67 3.01 -13.60 5.88
C ASP A 67 2.00 -12.50 5.51
N VAL A 68 0.99 -12.86 4.73
CA VAL A 68 -0.04 -11.93 4.26
C VAL A 68 -1.42 -12.50 4.59
N PRO A 69 -2.14 -11.97 5.58
CA PRO A 69 -3.51 -12.40 5.88
C PRO A 69 -4.41 -12.30 4.65
N THR A 70 -5.38 -13.21 4.54
CA THR A 70 -6.23 -13.36 3.34
C THR A 70 -6.92 -12.07 2.91
N ASP A 71 -7.39 -11.26 3.86
CA ASP A 71 -8.11 -10.01 3.58
C ASP A 71 -7.20 -8.77 3.60
N SER A 72 -5.94 -8.89 4.00
CA SER A 72 -4.99 -7.77 4.00
C SER A 72 -4.45 -7.49 2.59
N PHE A 73 -4.13 -6.24 2.31
CA PHE A 73 -3.54 -5.86 1.02
C PHE A 73 -2.07 -6.29 0.95
N PHE A 74 -1.63 -6.63 -0.25
CA PHE A 74 -0.23 -6.74 -0.63
C PHE A 74 -0.11 -6.43 -2.13
N GLN A 75 1.01 -5.89 -2.56
CA GLN A 75 1.28 -5.58 -3.96
C GLN A 75 1.19 -6.84 -4.84
N ASN A 76 0.58 -6.72 -6.02
CA ASN A 76 0.25 -7.89 -6.85
C ASN A 76 1.32 -8.24 -7.89
N ASN A 77 2.14 -7.28 -8.30
CA ASN A 77 3.19 -7.50 -9.30
C ASN A 77 4.54 -7.73 -8.61
N PHE A 78 4.81 -8.98 -8.30
CA PHE A 78 6.03 -9.35 -7.57
C PHE A 78 7.31 -9.14 -8.39
N LEU A 79 7.21 -9.15 -9.72
CA LEU A 79 8.35 -8.96 -10.60
C LEU A 79 8.88 -7.51 -10.56
N LEU A 80 7.99 -6.54 -10.30
CA LEU A 80 8.33 -5.11 -10.21
C LEU A 80 8.47 -4.60 -8.78
N LEU A 81 8.34 -5.46 -7.77
CA LEU A 81 8.56 -5.04 -6.37
C LEU A 81 9.98 -4.52 -6.12
N PRO A 82 11.05 -5.17 -6.63
CA PRO A 82 12.40 -4.66 -6.42
C PRO A 82 12.59 -3.24 -6.95
N GLU A 83 12.08 -2.96 -8.15
CA GLU A 83 12.16 -1.63 -8.78
C GLU A 83 11.35 -0.59 -8.02
N LEU A 84 10.16 -0.96 -7.52
CA LEU A 84 9.35 -0.07 -6.69
C LEU A 84 10.07 0.27 -5.38
N VAL A 85 10.69 -0.73 -4.74
CA VAL A 85 11.51 -0.53 -3.53
C VAL A 85 12.73 0.33 -3.82
N GLU A 86 13.38 0.13 -4.98
CA GLU A 86 14.53 0.94 -5.40
C GLU A 86 14.16 2.42 -5.58
N VAL A 87 13.04 2.71 -6.23
CA VAL A 87 12.54 4.08 -6.40
C VAL A 87 12.27 4.74 -5.03
N VAL A 88 11.52 4.07 -4.15
CA VAL A 88 11.19 4.59 -2.81
C VAL A 88 12.44 4.70 -1.95
N GLY A 89 13.30 3.68 -1.99
CA GLY A 89 14.56 3.63 -1.24
C GLY A 89 15.55 4.71 -1.68
N GLY A 90 15.64 4.96 -3.00
CA GLY A 90 16.48 6.02 -3.56
C GLY A 90 16.07 7.42 -3.06
N ILE A 91 14.76 7.70 -3.00
CA ILE A 91 14.24 8.95 -2.44
C ILE A 91 14.56 9.03 -0.94
N LEU A 92 14.32 7.95 -0.19
CA LEU A 92 14.60 7.91 1.26
C LEU A 92 16.08 8.16 1.54
N GLN A 93 16.97 7.46 0.85
CA GLN A 93 18.41 7.60 0.99
C GLN A 93 18.88 9.01 0.60
N GLY A 94 18.39 9.54 -0.53
CA GLY A 94 18.70 10.89 -1.01
C GLY A 94 18.20 12.00 -0.10
N SER A 95 17.22 11.72 0.75
CA SER A 95 16.70 12.68 1.74
C SER A 95 17.61 12.89 2.94
N GLY A 96 18.52 11.96 3.24
CA GLY A 96 19.33 11.95 4.45
C GLY A 96 18.52 11.71 5.73
N ALA A 97 17.26 11.29 5.65
CA ALA A 97 16.43 11.01 6.81
C ALA A 97 16.97 9.81 7.59
N ARG A 98 16.99 9.93 8.90
CA ARG A 98 17.41 8.88 9.85
C ARG A 98 16.24 8.06 10.37
N PHE A 99 15.04 8.61 10.28
CA PHE A 99 13.80 8.03 10.80
C PHE A 99 12.75 7.92 9.70
N LEU A 100 12.00 6.80 9.70
CA LEU A 100 10.91 6.56 8.76
C LEU A 100 9.60 6.33 9.52
N VAL A 101 8.56 7.06 9.16
CA VAL A 101 7.19 6.79 9.57
C VAL A 101 6.42 6.29 8.35
N ASP A 102 6.07 5.01 8.35
CA ASP A 102 5.37 4.33 7.26
C ASP A 102 3.86 4.29 7.57
N VAL A 103 3.11 5.12 6.88
CA VAL A 103 1.68 5.34 7.10
C VAL A 103 0.88 4.51 6.09
N TYR A 104 -0.08 3.75 6.58
CA TYR A 104 -0.80 2.70 5.86
C TYR A 104 0.11 1.52 5.50
N CYS A 105 0.97 1.11 6.45
CA CYS A 105 2.06 0.17 6.20
C CYS A 105 1.62 -1.26 5.85
N GLY A 106 0.34 -1.60 5.96
CA GLY A 106 -0.17 -2.93 5.70
C GLY A 106 0.58 -4.00 6.50
N VAL A 107 1.13 -4.99 5.81
CA VAL A 107 1.94 -6.06 6.42
C VAL A 107 3.42 -5.69 6.60
N GLY A 108 3.75 -4.41 6.49
CA GLY A 108 5.07 -3.86 6.77
C GLY A 108 6.05 -3.90 5.60
N PHE A 109 5.58 -4.06 4.37
CA PHE A 109 6.43 -4.28 3.19
C PHE A 109 7.51 -3.21 3.06
N PHE A 110 7.15 -1.96 2.88
CA PHE A 110 8.13 -0.88 2.72
C PHE A 110 8.98 -0.68 3.98
N SER A 111 8.36 -0.68 5.16
CA SER A 111 9.10 -0.56 6.42
C SER A 111 10.22 -1.58 6.55
N ILE A 112 9.96 -2.84 6.18
CA ILE A 112 10.89 -3.96 6.32
C ILE A 112 11.98 -3.91 5.24
N GLU A 113 11.60 -3.67 3.98
CA GLU A 113 12.55 -3.58 2.88
C GLU A 113 13.52 -2.39 3.06
N LEU A 114 13.01 -1.26 3.56
CA LEU A 114 13.77 -0.03 3.75
C LEU A 114 14.44 0.10 5.12
N ALA A 115 14.21 -0.84 6.03
CA ALA A 115 14.73 -0.79 7.42
C ALA A 115 16.23 -0.56 7.51
N HIS A 116 17.01 -1.06 6.54
CA HIS A 116 18.47 -0.93 6.51
C HIS A 116 18.96 0.47 6.14
N LEU A 117 18.09 1.35 5.62
CA LEU A 117 18.40 2.72 5.23
C LEU A 117 18.21 3.72 6.37
N VAL A 118 17.57 3.32 7.48
CA VAL A 118 17.22 4.20 8.58
C VAL A 118 17.65 3.64 9.94
N GLU A 119 17.83 4.51 10.91
CA GLU A 119 18.15 4.09 12.28
C GLU A 119 16.94 3.49 12.98
N ARG A 120 15.75 4.06 12.75
CA ARG A 120 14.48 3.53 13.26
C ARG A 120 13.34 3.79 12.29
N TYR A 121 12.39 2.85 12.28
CA TYR A 121 11.11 3.03 11.60
C TYR A 121 9.92 2.75 12.54
N VAL A 122 8.77 3.34 12.20
CA VAL A 122 7.48 3.03 12.81
C VAL A 122 6.45 2.88 11.70
N GLY A 123 5.82 1.71 11.61
CA GLY A 123 4.70 1.47 10.70
C GLY A 123 3.36 1.63 11.42
N VAL A 124 2.38 2.29 10.79
CA VAL A 124 1.01 2.43 11.30
C VAL A 124 0.00 1.93 10.29
N GLU A 125 -0.93 1.08 10.75
CA GLU A 125 -1.97 0.46 9.93
C GLU A 125 -3.23 0.24 10.79
N LEU A 126 -4.40 0.44 10.18
CA LEU A 126 -5.68 0.26 10.84
C LEU A 126 -6.02 -1.23 11.05
N ASP A 127 -5.65 -2.09 10.10
CA ASP A 127 -5.89 -3.53 10.17
C ASP A 127 -4.96 -4.20 11.19
N ALA A 128 -5.52 -4.57 12.34
CA ALA A 128 -4.76 -5.26 13.39
C ALA A 128 -4.22 -6.63 12.97
N LEU A 129 -4.82 -7.30 11.98
CA LEU A 129 -4.30 -8.56 11.44
C LEU A 129 -3.08 -8.31 10.57
N ALA A 130 -3.10 -7.26 9.76
CA ALA A 130 -1.94 -6.82 8.99
C ALA A 130 -0.77 -6.44 9.90
N ILE A 131 -1.03 -5.72 11.00
CA ILE A 131 0.01 -5.39 12.00
C ILE A 131 0.60 -6.63 12.67
N LYS A 132 -0.22 -7.63 12.99
CA LYS A 132 0.31 -8.90 13.52
C LYS A 132 1.22 -9.60 12.51
N ALA A 133 0.83 -9.57 11.22
CA ALA A 133 1.66 -10.09 10.14
C ALA A 133 2.94 -9.26 9.97
N ALA A 134 2.86 -7.92 9.99
CA ALA A 134 4.01 -7.03 9.88
C ALA A 134 5.08 -7.32 10.94
N ARG A 135 4.66 -7.58 12.18
CA ARG A 135 5.59 -7.96 13.27
C ARG A 135 6.26 -9.30 13.02
N ARG A 136 5.52 -10.31 12.52
CA ARG A 136 6.09 -11.61 12.14
C ARG A 136 7.04 -11.48 10.95
N ASN A 137 6.67 -10.71 9.94
CA ASN A 137 7.50 -10.43 8.78
C ASN A 137 8.81 -9.73 9.18
N ALA A 138 8.76 -8.70 10.04
CA ALA A 138 9.96 -8.04 10.53
C ALA A 138 10.90 -9.02 11.25
N ALA A 139 10.36 -9.87 12.11
CA ALA A 139 11.15 -10.89 12.80
C ALA A 139 11.75 -11.90 11.82
N ALA A 140 10.99 -12.39 10.84
CA ALA A 140 11.45 -13.31 9.80
C ALA A 140 12.57 -12.72 8.94
N HIS A 141 12.52 -11.41 8.66
CA HIS A 141 13.54 -10.68 7.89
C HIS A 141 14.67 -10.10 8.77
N GLY A 142 14.70 -10.45 10.07
CA GLY A 142 15.76 -10.01 11.00
C GLY A 142 15.77 -8.49 11.24
N ARG A 143 14.63 -7.81 11.07
CA ARG A 143 14.52 -6.35 11.29
C ARG A 143 14.13 -6.08 12.73
N THR A 144 15.04 -5.44 13.47
CA THR A 144 14.90 -5.16 14.91
C THR A 144 14.87 -3.67 15.24
N ASN A 145 15.07 -2.81 14.24
CA ASN A 145 15.20 -1.36 14.41
C ASN A 145 13.87 -0.60 14.25
N GLY A 146 12.72 -1.28 14.38
CA GLY A 146 11.44 -0.60 14.25
C GLY A 146 10.30 -1.31 14.96
N GLU A 147 9.13 -0.71 14.86
CA GLU A 147 7.90 -1.22 15.47
C GLU A 147 6.68 -0.98 14.57
N PHE A 148 5.60 -1.69 14.85
CA PHE A 148 4.33 -1.56 14.15
C PHE A 148 3.20 -1.28 15.13
N VAL A 149 2.36 -0.27 14.84
CA VAL A 149 1.28 0.21 15.68
C VAL A 149 -0.05 0.06 14.96
N ALA A 150 -1.03 -0.61 15.61
CA ALA A 150 -2.37 -0.74 15.07
C ALA A 150 -3.23 0.47 15.47
N GLY A 151 -3.85 1.12 14.49
CA GLY A 151 -4.78 2.21 14.71
C GLY A 151 -4.96 3.13 13.52
N ALA A 152 -5.87 4.07 13.64
CA ALA A 152 -6.12 5.05 12.59
C ALA A 152 -4.94 6.02 12.48
N ALA A 153 -4.37 6.11 11.27
CA ALA A 153 -3.17 6.90 11.01
C ALA A 153 -3.36 8.38 11.39
N GLU A 154 -4.50 8.96 11.06
CA GLU A 154 -4.84 10.35 11.38
C GLU A 154 -4.89 10.67 12.88
N GLN A 155 -5.12 9.65 13.72
CA GLN A 155 -5.12 9.80 15.17
C GLN A 155 -3.74 9.61 15.79
N LEU A 156 -2.97 8.69 15.23
CA LEU A 156 -1.67 8.29 15.79
C LEU A 156 -0.51 9.12 15.25
N LEU A 157 -0.63 9.68 14.05
CA LEU A 157 0.47 10.36 13.37
C LEU A 157 1.08 11.52 14.16
N PRO A 158 0.32 12.40 14.85
CA PRO A 158 0.92 13.45 15.67
C PRO A 158 1.89 12.91 16.73
N ASP A 159 1.46 11.89 17.49
CA ASP A 159 2.28 11.27 18.53
C ASP A 159 3.50 10.54 17.94
N LEU A 160 3.33 9.86 16.81
CA LEU A 160 4.41 9.13 16.13
C LEU A 160 5.48 10.10 15.62
N LEU A 161 5.08 11.20 14.98
CA LEU A 161 6.01 12.20 14.49
C LEU A 161 6.70 12.97 15.61
N SER A 162 6.05 13.16 16.77
CA SER A 162 6.66 13.80 17.92
C SER A 162 7.86 13.05 18.52
N ARG A 163 8.00 11.76 18.18
CA ARG A 163 9.10 10.90 18.67
C ARG A 163 10.44 11.17 17.97
N PHE A 164 10.41 11.86 16.83
CA PHE A 164 11.57 12.04 15.97
C PHE A 164 11.72 13.51 15.55
N PRO A 165 12.97 14.00 15.36
CA PRO A 165 13.21 15.34 14.83
C PRO A 165 12.63 15.47 13.41
N PRO A 166 11.74 16.46 13.12
CA PRO A 166 11.11 16.59 11.81
C PRO A 166 12.12 16.68 10.65
N GLY A 167 13.19 17.45 10.81
CA GLY A 167 14.24 17.62 9.81
C GLY A 167 15.09 16.35 9.55
N GLN A 168 14.88 15.27 10.28
CA GLN A 168 15.55 13.97 10.10
C GLN A 168 14.55 12.84 9.85
N THR A 169 13.30 13.17 9.62
CA THR A 169 12.21 12.19 9.45
C THR A 169 11.68 12.23 8.04
N ALA A 170 11.58 11.05 7.41
CA ALA A 170 10.78 10.84 6.23
C ALA A 170 9.45 10.17 6.59
N VAL A 171 8.39 10.57 5.89
CA VAL A 171 7.09 9.93 5.98
C VAL A 171 6.78 9.25 4.65
N LEU A 172 6.53 7.95 4.68
CA LEU A 172 6.02 7.20 3.55
C LEU A 172 4.50 7.09 3.66
N LEU A 173 3.81 7.38 2.58
CA LEU A 173 2.37 7.29 2.45
C LEU A 173 2.02 6.30 1.34
N ASP A 174 1.27 5.24 1.65
CA ASP A 174 0.66 4.34 0.65
C ASP A 174 -0.85 4.23 0.93
N PRO A 175 -1.62 5.32 0.77
CA PRO A 175 -3.01 5.37 1.17
C PRO A 175 -3.91 4.56 0.23
N PRO A 176 -5.12 4.18 0.68
CA PRO A 176 -6.13 3.58 -0.18
C PRO A 176 -6.51 4.54 -1.32
N ARG A 177 -7.22 4.02 -2.34
CA ARG A 177 -7.65 4.81 -3.53
C ARG A 177 -8.35 6.13 -3.24
N LYS A 178 -8.89 6.31 -2.05
CA LYS A 178 -9.52 7.58 -1.61
C LYS A 178 -8.50 8.67 -1.28
N GLY A 179 -7.22 8.31 -1.16
CA GLY A 179 -6.15 9.19 -0.72
C GLY A 179 -6.13 9.40 0.78
N CYS A 180 -5.37 10.40 1.23
CA CYS A 180 -5.24 10.77 2.63
C CYS A 180 -6.47 11.49 3.15
N ARG A 181 -6.72 11.38 4.45
CA ARG A 181 -7.72 12.20 5.14
C ARG A 181 -7.18 13.61 5.37
N PRO A 182 -8.06 14.64 5.38
CA PRO A 182 -7.63 16.02 5.60
C PRO A 182 -6.81 16.22 6.89
N GLU A 183 -7.19 15.53 7.97
CA GLU A 183 -6.54 15.63 9.27
C GLU A 183 -5.08 15.15 9.22
N LEU A 184 -4.82 14.10 8.43
CA LEU A 184 -3.47 13.58 8.22
C LEU A 184 -2.62 14.58 7.42
N VAL A 185 -3.19 15.15 6.36
CA VAL A 185 -2.52 16.17 5.53
C VAL A 185 -2.17 17.39 6.40
N GLU A 186 -3.10 17.83 7.23
CA GLU A 186 -2.87 18.98 8.11
C GLU A 186 -1.76 18.71 9.14
N THR A 187 -1.74 17.52 9.74
CA THR A 187 -0.65 17.10 10.64
C THR A 187 0.71 17.17 9.94
N LEU A 188 0.81 16.66 8.70
CA LEU A 188 2.06 16.70 7.94
C LEU A 188 2.50 18.14 7.63
N ARG A 189 1.56 19.02 7.29
CA ARG A 189 1.84 20.45 7.05
C ARG A 189 2.32 21.17 8.30
N GLN A 190 1.78 20.83 9.46
CA GLN A 190 2.19 21.43 10.74
C GLN A 190 3.56 20.93 11.19
N VAL A 191 3.80 19.61 11.15
CA VAL A 191 5.05 19.01 11.60
C VAL A 191 6.21 19.24 10.63
N ARG A 192 5.94 19.27 9.32
CA ARG A 192 6.92 19.49 8.24
C ARG A 192 8.09 18.50 8.31
N PRO A 193 7.85 17.18 8.17
CA PRO A 193 8.95 16.22 8.06
C PRO A 193 9.85 16.56 6.86
N ALA A 194 11.13 16.20 6.93
CA ALA A 194 12.12 16.53 5.90
C ALA A 194 11.70 16.04 4.51
N ARG A 195 11.04 14.88 4.45
CA ARG A 195 10.59 14.26 3.21
C ARG A 195 9.24 13.58 3.38
N ILE A 196 8.42 13.65 2.32
CA ILE A 196 7.24 12.81 2.16
C ILE A 196 7.41 12.02 0.87
N ILE A 197 7.27 10.69 0.96
CA ILE A 197 7.28 9.77 -0.18
C ILE A 197 5.85 9.27 -0.32
N TYR A 198 5.16 9.63 -1.40
CA TYR A 198 3.75 9.30 -1.60
C TYR A 198 3.61 8.26 -2.71
N VAL A 199 3.25 7.04 -2.36
CA VAL A 199 2.94 5.94 -3.29
C VAL A 199 1.44 5.93 -3.55
N SER A 200 1.00 5.78 -4.80
CA SER A 200 -0.43 5.75 -5.11
C SER A 200 -0.75 5.06 -6.42
N CYS A 201 -1.70 4.14 -6.38
CA CYS A 201 -2.31 3.55 -7.56
C CYS A 201 -3.45 4.40 -8.18
N HIS A 202 -3.68 5.62 -7.68
CA HIS A 202 -4.75 6.49 -8.15
C HIS A 202 -4.27 7.95 -8.31
N PRO A 203 -3.67 8.30 -9.47
CA PRO A 203 -3.05 9.60 -9.70
C PRO A 203 -3.95 10.81 -9.42
N ALA A 204 -5.26 10.72 -9.70
CA ALA A 204 -6.18 11.83 -9.48
C ALA A 204 -6.33 12.21 -7.99
N THR A 205 -6.41 11.22 -7.09
CA THR A 205 -6.43 11.49 -5.64
C THR A 205 -5.07 11.94 -5.14
N MET A 206 -3.97 11.38 -5.67
CA MET A 206 -2.63 11.83 -5.34
C MET A 206 -2.46 13.31 -5.68
N VAL A 207 -2.83 13.75 -6.88
CA VAL A 207 -2.74 15.16 -7.28
C VAL A 207 -3.55 16.08 -6.36
N ARG A 208 -4.74 15.64 -5.90
CA ARG A 208 -5.52 16.38 -4.90
C ARG A 208 -4.73 16.54 -3.59
N ASP A 209 -4.17 15.47 -3.09
CA ASP A 209 -3.44 15.46 -1.82
C ASP A 209 -2.13 16.25 -1.92
N LEU A 210 -1.41 16.12 -3.05
CA LEU A 210 -0.20 16.92 -3.33
C LEU A 210 -0.50 18.42 -3.34
N LYS A 211 -1.62 18.85 -3.95
CA LYS A 211 -2.03 20.25 -3.91
C LYS A 211 -2.25 20.77 -2.49
N LEU A 212 -2.82 19.94 -1.63
CA LEU A 212 -3.02 20.30 -0.22
C LEU A 212 -1.69 20.34 0.55
N LEU A 213 -0.83 19.35 0.37
CA LEU A 213 0.50 19.29 1.00
C LEU A 213 1.39 20.46 0.58
N CYS A 214 1.35 20.85 -0.69
CA CYS A 214 2.15 21.94 -1.23
C CYS A 214 1.52 23.33 -1.04
N ALA A 215 0.32 23.43 -0.45
CA ALA A 215 -0.29 24.72 -0.16
C ALA A 215 0.62 25.55 0.74
N ASP A 216 0.62 26.88 0.53
CA ASP A 216 1.44 27.84 1.26
C ASP A 216 2.94 27.51 1.22
N ARG A 217 3.38 26.83 0.17
CA ARG A 217 4.77 26.38 -0.01
C ARG A 217 5.29 25.56 1.19
N THR A 218 4.44 24.73 1.79
CA THR A 218 4.84 23.86 2.90
C THR A 218 5.78 22.77 2.42
N PHE A 219 5.44 22.16 1.27
CA PHE A 219 6.27 21.18 0.58
C PHE A 219 6.40 21.56 -0.90
N GLU A 220 7.45 21.05 -1.53
CA GLU A 220 7.68 21.16 -2.98
C GLU A 220 7.81 19.74 -3.55
N VAL A 221 7.16 19.50 -4.69
CA VAL A 221 7.29 18.24 -5.41
C VAL A 221 8.63 18.24 -6.13
N ALA A 222 9.55 17.39 -5.69
CA ALA A 222 10.87 17.21 -6.29
C ALA A 222 10.81 16.31 -7.54
N GLY A 223 9.87 15.36 -7.56
CA GLY A 223 9.69 14.46 -8.70
C GLY A 223 8.48 13.56 -8.56
N VAL A 224 8.07 12.96 -9.68
CA VAL A 224 7.04 11.90 -9.72
C VAL A 224 7.52 10.82 -10.67
N THR A 225 7.62 9.58 -10.17
CA THR A 225 8.05 8.41 -10.95
C THR A 225 6.86 7.47 -11.13
N PRO A 226 6.41 7.22 -12.38
CA PRO A 226 5.40 6.22 -12.67
C PRO A 226 6.05 4.82 -12.69
N CYS A 227 5.33 3.82 -12.13
CA CYS A 227 5.71 2.42 -12.12
C CYS A 227 4.56 1.58 -12.69
N ASP A 228 4.83 0.75 -13.71
CA ASP A 228 3.80 -0.07 -14.35
C ASP A 228 3.48 -1.35 -13.53
N MET A 229 3.02 -1.13 -12.30
CA MET A 229 2.63 -2.23 -11.40
C MET A 229 1.39 -2.99 -11.89
N PHE A 230 0.65 -2.43 -12.84
CA PHE A 230 -0.62 -2.98 -13.35
C PHE A 230 -0.63 -3.08 -14.88
N PRO A 231 0.29 -3.85 -15.48
CA PRO A 231 0.43 -3.91 -16.93
C PRO A 231 -0.89 -4.34 -17.59
N GLN A 232 -1.16 -3.81 -18.79
CA GLN A 232 -2.38 -4.06 -19.58
C GLN A 232 -3.68 -3.57 -18.90
N THR A 233 -3.58 -2.64 -17.93
CA THR A 233 -4.74 -1.97 -17.31
C THR A 233 -4.62 -0.45 -17.46
N GLN A 234 -5.66 0.27 -17.09
CA GLN A 234 -5.63 1.75 -17.02
C GLN A 234 -5.00 2.29 -15.74
N HIS A 235 -4.49 1.41 -14.87
CA HIS A 235 -3.92 1.80 -13.59
C HIS A 235 -2.40 1.95 -13.71
N VAL A 236 -1.87 2.95 -13.04
CA VAL A 236 -0.44 3.18 -12.88
C VAL A 236 -0.16 3.45 -11.42
N GLU A 237 0.92 2.86 -10.89
CA GLU A 237 1.46 3.25 -9.60
C GLU A 237 2.35 4.47 -9.79
N CYS A 238 2.23 5.46 -8.92
CA CYS A 238 3.07 6.64 -8.97
C CYS A 238 3.74 6.84 -7.62
N VAL A 239 5.02 7.15 -7.63
CA VAL A 239 5.78 7.54 -6.45
C VAL A 239 6.11 9.02 -6.57
N ALA A 240 5.51 9.85 -5.70
CA ALA A 240 5.83 11.27 -5.64
C ALA A 240 6.81 11.53 -4.48
N ASP A 241 7.79 12.35 -4.78
CA ASP A 241 8.83 12.83 -3.87
C ASP A 241 8.56 14.28 -3.50
N LEU A 242 8.34 14.55 -2.20
CA LEU A 242 8.11 15.90 -1.70
C LEU A 242 9.17 16.26 -0.66
N ALA A 243 9.82 17.39 -0.87
CA ALA A 243 10.75 17.98 0.08
C ALA A 243 10.04 19.06 0.91
N SER A 244 10.36 19.16 2.19
CA SER A 244 9.95 20.30 3.00
C SER A 244 10.57 21.57 2.44
N ALA A 245 9.76 22.56 2.09
CA ALA A 245 10.27 23.81 1.59
C ALA A 245 10.95 24.62 2.71
N PRO A 246 12.03 25.35 2.43
CA PRO A 246 12.63 26.22 3.42
C PRO A 246 11.60 27.27 3.90
N PRO A 247 11.67 27.68 5.20
CA PRO A 247 10.82 28.77 5.67
C PRO A 247 11.05 30.02 4.81
N LEU A 248 9.99 30.76 4.54
CA LEU A 248 10.13 32.04 3.88
C LEU A 248 11.06 32.93 4.74
N PRO A 249 12.00 33.67 4.12
CA PRO A 249 12.76 34.64 4.87
C PRO A 249 11.79 35.63 5.52
N ASP A 250 12.01 35.88 6.81
CA ASP A 250 11.23 36.87 7.54
C ASP A 250 11.26 38.19 6.77
N GLY A 251 10.08 38.66 6.33
CA GLY A 251 9.91 39.90 5.58
C GLY A 251 10.03 41.13 6.47
#